data_0d1648d90278f047e7448c6d7c6c6283
#
_entry.id   0d1648d90278f047e7448c6d7c6c6283
#
_cell.length_a   1.000
_cell.length_b   1.000
_cell.length_c   1.000
_cell.angle_alpha   90.00
_cell.angle_beta   90.00
_cell.angle_gamma   90.00
#
_symmetry.space_group_name_H-M   'P 1'
#
loop_
_entity.id
_entity.type
_entity.pdbx_description
1 polymer ?
#
loop_
_entity_poly.entity_id
_entity_poly.type
_entity_poly.pdbx_seq_one_letter_code
_entity_poly.pdbx_strand_id
1 'polypeptide(L)'
;ILEKTEKMAENVYDAIKNHDSEQLKEQFCERLQPGKETAVDKIYEYIDGEIETLETDFETDNYADAGSGGEIRGDKLSKTFVFRLVIITDKGVRYKIGAKGDIINTIEPRDQGLQVIRVYKQNEDGTWNYSKGYLQIGSELD
;
A
#
# COMPACT_ATOMS: atom_id res chain seq x y z
N ILE A 1 13.70 -10.04 -2.71
CA ILE A 1 13.14 -8.66 -2.62
C ILE A 1 11.69 -8.65 -3.08
N LEU A 2 11.41 -9.19 -4.25
CA LEU A 2 10.03 -9.25 -4.75
C LEU A 2 9.14 -10.08 -3.84
N GLU A 3 9.62 -11.20 -3.33
CA GLU A 3 8.87 -12.05 -2.41
C GLU A 3 8.46 -11.31 -1.13
N LYS A 4 9.36 -10.46 -0.59
CA LYS A 4 9.05 -9.63 0.58
C LYS A 4 7.99 -8.60 0.26
N THR A 5 8.03 -8.02 -0.94
CA THR A 5 7.03 -7.05 -1.40
C THR A 5 5.67 -7.72 -1.56
N GLU A 6 5.63 -8.90 -2.13
CA GLU A 6 4.41 -9.69 -2.28
C GLU A 6 3.82 -10.05 -0.91
N LYS A 7 4.65 -10.44 0.04
CA LYS A 7 4.20 -10.73 1.41
C LYS A 7 3.64 -9.48 2.09
N MET A 8 4.28 -8.34 1.89
CA MET A 8 3.76 -7.07 2.43
C MET A 8 2.41 -6.72 1.81
N ALA A 9 2.25 -6.91 0.49
CA ALA A 9 0.96 -6.67 -0.18
C ALA A 9 -0.15 -7.53 0.41
N GLU A 10 0.12 -8.81 0.64
CA GLU A 10 -0.84 -9.72 1.29
C GLU A 10 -1.17 -9.26 2.70
N ASN A 11 -0.17 -8.87 3.50
CA ASN A 11 -0.36 -8.40 4.86
C ASN A 11 -1.19 -7.10 4.91
N VAL A 12 -0.92 -6.17 3.98
CA VAL A 12 -1.68 -4.91 3.89
C VAL A 12 -3.13 -5.21 3.50
N TYR A 13 -3.34 -6.07 2.50
CA TYR A 13 -4.68 -6.46 2.08
C TYR A 13 -5.46 -7.11 3.23
N ASP A 14 -4.84 -8.09 3.91
CA ASP A 14 -5.49 -8.80 5.02
C ASP A 14 -5.86 -7.85 6.16
N ALA A 15 -4.96 -6.91 6.48
CA ALA A 15 -5.21 -5.92 7.52
C ALA A 15 -6.42 -5.05 7.19
N ILE A 16 -6.52 -4.58 5.95
CA ILE A 16 -7.65 -3.74 5.51
C ILE A 16 -8.92 -4.58 5.45
N LYS A 17 -8.88 -5.75 4.83
CA LYS A 17 -10.03 -6.65 4.70
C LYS A 17 -10.63 -7.01 6.06
N ASN A 18 -9.78 -7.27 7.04
CA ASN A 18 -10.18 -7.74 8.36
C ASN A 18 -10.33 -6.62 9.39
N HIS A 19 -10.23 -5.36 9.00
CA HIS A 19 -10.26 -4.21 9.89
C HIS A 19 -9.21 -4.29 11.01
N ASP A 20 -8.03 -4.81 10.69
CA ASP A 20 -6.95 -5.01 11.65
C ASP A 20 -6.00 -3.80 11.63
N SER A 21 -6.32 -2.81 12.45
CA SER A 21 -5.56 -1.55 12.54
C SER A 21 -4.12 -1.77 12.98
N GLU A 22 -3.88 -2.69 13.91
CA GLU A 22 -2.54 -2.96 14.42
C GLU A 22 -1.67 -3.62 13.37
N GLN A 23 -2.21 -4.58 12.62
CA GLN A 23 -1.48 -5.24 11.54
C GLN A 23 -1.09 -4.22 10.45
N LEU A 24 -1.99 -3.32 10.09
CA LEU A 24 -1.67 -2.31 9.07
C LEU A 24 -0.60 -1.34 9.57
N LYS A 25 -0.71 -0.87 10.80
CA LYS A 25 0.30 -0.01 11.41
C LYS A 25 1.69 -0.65 11.40
N GLU A 26 1.77 -1.95 11.70
CA GLU A 26 3.04 -2.68 11.72
C GLU A 26 3.72 -2.76 10.34
N GLN A 27 2.98 -2.65 9.26
CA GLN A 27 3.56 -2.64 7.91
C GLN A 27 4.29 -1.32 7.60
N PHE A 28 3.86 -0.22 8.21
CA PHE A 28 4.54 1.07 8.02
C PHE A 28 5.93 1.04 8.63
N CYS A 29 6.85 1.75 7.99
CA CYS A 29 8.19 1.92 8.55
C CYS A 29 8.11 2.59 9.91
N GLU A 30 9.10 2.33 10.78
CA GLU A 30 9.11 2.81 12.16
C GLU A 30 8.83 4.31 12.27
N ARG A 31 9.46 5.11 11.40
CA ARG A 31 9.34 6.56 11.41
C ARG A 31 7.90 7.03 11.18
N LEU A 32 7.11 6.28 10.42
CA LEU A 32 5.74 6.65 10.05
C LEU A 32 4.67 5.90 10.83
N GLN A 33 5.02 5.04 11.79
CA GLN A 33 4.03 4.31 12.60
C GLN A 33 3.16 5.21 13.48
N PRO A 34 3.69 6.30 14.10
CA PRO A 34 2.84 7.17 14.91
C PRO A 34 1.65 7.70 14.11
N GLY A 35 0.46 7.59 14.68
CA GLY A 35 -0.79 8.04 14.06
C GLY A 35 -1.42 7.05 13.09
N LYS A 36 -0.80 5.89 12.85
CA LYS A 36 -1.31 4.91 11.88
C LYS A 36 -2.37 3.97 12.46
N GLU A 37 -2.66 4.04 13.75
CA GLU A 37 -3.74 3.28 14.39
C GLU A 37 -5.12 3.64 13.83
N THR A 38 -5.27 4.79 13.17
CA THR A 38 -6.52 5.21 12.52
C THR A 38 -6.55 4.95 11.00
N ALA A 39 -5.50 4.35 10.45
CA ALA A 39 -5.36 4.20 8.99
C ALA A 39 -6.50 3.36 8.39
N VAL A 40 -6.86 2.23 9.02
CA VAL A 40 -7.95 1.39 8.53
C VAL A 40 -9.28 2.15 8.56
N ASP A 41 -9.56 2.87 9.64
CA ASP A 41 -10.78 3.67 9.75
C ASP A 41 -10.88 4.72 8.63
N LYS A 42 -9.77 5.38 8.32
CA LYS A 42 -9.73 6.37 7.23
C LYS A 42 -10.02 5.74 5.88
N ILE A 43 -9.54 4.52 5.64
CA ILE A 43 -9.82 3.79 4.41
C ILE A 43 -11.33 3.52 4.32
N TYR A 44 -11.95 3.03 5.39
CA TYR A 44 -13.39 2.74 5.38
C TYR A 44 -14.29 3.98 5.41
N GLU A 45 -13.78 5.13 5.80
CA GLU A 45 -14.46 6.41 5.59
C GLU A 45 -14.46 6.81 4.12
N TYR A 46 -13.43 6.42 3.37
CA TYR A 46 -13.27 6.76 1.97
C TYR A 46 -14.00 5.78 1.03
N ILE A 47 -13.86 4.48 1.25
CA ILE A 47 -14.50 3.47 0.40
C ILE A 47 -15.95 3.28 0.79
N ASP A 48 -16.82 3.04 -0.20
CA ASP A 48 -18.24 2.80 0.03
C ASP A 48 -18.49 1.29 0.16
N GLY A 49 -18.68 0.84 1.39
CA GLY A 49 -18.97 -0.55 1.72
C GLY A 49 -17.77 -1.33 2.24
N GLU A 50 -17.98 -2.64 2.40
CA GLU A 50 -16.94 -3.57 2.85
C GLU A 50 -16.27 -4.21 1.64
N ILE A 51 -15.01 -4.61 1.77
CA ILE A 51 -14.31 -5.32 0.70
C ILE A 51 -14.94 -6.70 0.54
N GLU A 52 -15.48 -6.97 -0.63
CA GLU A 52 -16.10 -8.27 -0.95
C GLU A 52 -15.17 -9.12 -1.82
N THR A 53 -14.51 -8.52 -2.80
CA THR A 53 -13.70 -9.23 -3.78
C THR A 53 -12.34 -8.55 -3.93
N LEU A 54 -11.27 -9.35 -3.92
CA LEU A 54 -9.97 -8.94 -4.42
C LEU A 54 -9.90 -9.38 -5.88
N GLU A 55 -9.91 -8.42 -6.79
CA GLU A 55 -9.84 -8.71 -8.24
C GLU A 55 -8.42 -9.08 -8.66
N THR A 56 -7.42 -8.50 -8.02
CA THR A 56 -6.01 -8.83 -8.28
C THR A 56 -5.70 -10.24 -7.82
N ASP A 57 -5.14 -11.05 -8.70
CA ASP A 57 -4.69 -12.41 -8.37
C ASP A 57 -3.22 -12.36 -7.95
N PHE A 58 -2.95 -12.67 -6.69
CA PHE A 58 -1.58 -12.65 -6.13
C PHE A 58 -0.63 -13.64 -6.82
N GLU A 59 -1.15 -14.69 -7.43
CA GLU A 59 -0.31 -15.72 -8.06
C GLU A 59 0.03 -15.41 -9.50
N THR A 60 -0.87 -14.77 -10.24
CA THR A 60 -0.76 -14.62 -11.70
C THR A 60 -0.60 -13.19 -12.18
N ASP A 61 -1.10 -12.19 -11.43
CA ASP A 61 -1.03 -10.80 -11.84
C ASP A 61 0.32 -10.17 -11.51
N ASN A 62 0.78 -9.29 -12.38
CA ASN A 62 2.00 -8.50 -12.14
C ASN A 62 1.61 -7.23 -11.36
N TYR A 63 1.28 -7.40 -10.09
CA TYR A 63 0.77 -6.32 -9.23
C TYR A 63 1.85 -5.62 -8.41
N ALA A 64 3.05 -6.18 -8.33
CA ALA A 64 4.12 -5.67 -7.48
C ALA A 64 5.43 -5.53 -8.25
N ASP A 65 6.21 -4.53 -7.88
CA ASP A 65 7.54 -4.28 -8.40
C ASP A 65 8.45 -3.89 -7.24
N ALA A 66 9.69 -4.34 -7.27
CA ALA A 66 10.64 -4.07 -6.21
C ALA A 66 12.05 -3.93 -6.74
N GLY A 67 12.82 -3.00 -6.16
CA GLY A 67 14.22 -2.82 -6.47
C GLY A 67 14.53 -2.00 -7.70
N SER A 68 13.51 -1.45 -8.37
CA SER A 68 13.71 -0.59 -9.55
C SER A 68 14.21 0.80 -9.20
N GLY A 69 13.99 1.25 -7.96
CA GLY A 69 14.48 2.52 -7.45
C GLY A 69 15.27 2.33 -6.18
N GLY A 70 15.87 3.42 -5.71
CA GLY A 70 16.63 3.39 -4.47
C GLY A 70 17.95 4.12 -4.59
N GLU A 71 18.82 3.91 -3.62
CA GLU A 71 20.05 4.65 -3.46
C GLU A 71 21.19 3.73 -3.01
N ILE A 72 22.42 4.03 -3.42
CA ILE A 72 23.62 3.34 -2.94
C ILE A 72 24.55 4.39 -2.35
N ARG A 73 25.00 4.15 -1.10
CA ARG A 73 25.98 4.99 -0.40
C ARG A 73 27.05 4.10 0.24
N GLY A 74 28.18 3.93 -0.46
CA GLY A 74 29.22 3.04 0.00
C GLY A 74 28.73 1.60 0.06
N ASP A 75 28.78 0.99 1.27
CA ASP A 75 28.29 -0.37 1.52
C ASP A 75 26.83 -0.39 1.96
N LYS A 76 26.15 0.77 1.98
CA LYS A 76 24.74 0.89 2.37
C LYS A 76 23.87 1.14 1.16
N LEU A 77 22.62 0.69 1.23
CA LEU A 77 21.69 0.85 0.12
C LEU A 77 20.24 0.93 0.58
N SER A 78 19.40 1.48 -0.28
CA SER A 78 17.95 1.33 -0.19
C SER A 78 17.42 0.80 -1.51
N LYS A 79 16.29 0.09 -1.45
CA LYS A 79 15.56 -0.43 -2.60
C LYS A 79 14.08 -0.17 -2.40
N THR A 80 13.45 0.47 -3.37
CA THR A 80 12.03 0.81 -3.32
C THR A 80 11.16 -0.36 -3.74
N PHE A 81 9.89 -0.30 -3.34
CA PHE A 81 8.86 -1.20 -3.84
C PHE A 81 7.59 -0.41 -4.15
N VAL A 82 6.74 -1.01 -4.97
CA VAL A 82 5.38 -0.52 -5.23
C VAL A 82 4.50 -1.74 -5.47
N PHE A 83 3.24 -1.65 -5.03
CA PHE A 83 2.23 -2.62 -5.45
C PHE A 83 0.88 -1.91 -5.64
N ARG A 84 0.01 -2.55 -6.43
CA ARG A 84 -1.33 -2.04 -6.73
C ARG A 84 -2.31 -3.20 -6.68
N LEU A 85 -3.36 -3.03 -5.90
CA LEU A 85 -4.42 -4.03 -5.74
C LEU A 85 -5.74 -3.41 -6.17
N VAL A 86 -6.57 -4.18 -6.85
CA VAL A 86 -7.92 -3.75 -7.23
C VAL A 86 -8.93 -4.55 -6.41
N ILE A 87 -9.81 -3.83 -5.74
CA ILE A 87 -10.85 -4.42 -4.89
C ILE A 87 -12.22 -3.98 -5.36
N ILE A 88 -13.23 -4.78 -5.04
CA ILE A 88 -14.64 -4.46 -5.26
C ILE A 88 -15.36 -4.59 -3.93
N THR A 89 -16.13 -3.56 -3.57
CA THR A 89 -16.91 -3.59 -2.33
C THR A 89 -18.26 -4.27 -2.53
N ASP A 90 -18.95 -4.55 -1.42
CA ASP A 90 -20.31 -5.10 -1.43
C ASP A 90 -21.35 -4.14 -2.00
N LYS A 91 -20.98 -2.89 -2.24
CA LYS A 91 -21.79 -1.90 -2.98
C LYS A 91 -21.48 -1.90 -4.49
N GLY A 92 -20.61 -2.80 -4.94
CA GLY A 92 -20.24 -2.91 -6.35
C GLY A 92 -19.28 -1.82 -6.84
N VAL A 93 -18.61 -1.11 -5.95
CA VAL A 93 -17.68 -0.03 -6.32
C VAL A 93 -16.26 -0.58 -6.35
N ARG A 94 -15.51 -0.22 -7.41
CA ARG A 94 -14.12 -0.63 -7.58
C ARG A 94 -13.17 0.44 -7.09
N TYR A 95 -12.15 0.00 -6.36
CA TYR A 95 -11.08 0.86 -5.87
C TYR A 95 -9.73 0.23 -6.18
N LYS A 96 -8.72 1.10 -6.34
CA LYS A 96 -7.34 0.66 -6.48
C LYS A 96 -6.57 1.10 -5.23
N ILE A 97 -5.88 0.16 -4.60
CA ILE A 97 -5.02 0.43 -3.45
C ILE A 97 -3.58 0.38 -3.95
N GLY A 98 -2.93 1.53 -3.99
CA GLY A 98 -1.52 1.63 -4.34
C GLY A 98 -0.67 1.87 -3.10
N ALA A 99 0.50 1.27 -3.05
CA ALA A 99 1.40 1.41 -1.92
C ALA A 99 2.84 1.51 -2.38
N LYS A 100 3.64 2.26 -1.64
CA LYS A 100 5.06 2.45 -1.90
C LYS A 100 5.84 2.49 -0.60
N GLY A 101 7.13 2.20 -0.71
CA GLY A 101 8.06 2.34 0.39
C GLY A 101 9.42 1.77 0.02
N ASP A 102 10.22 1.50 1.04
CA ASP A 102 11.52 0.86 0.88
C ASP A 102 11.45 -0.57 1.40
N ILE A 103 11.73 -1.54 0.53
CA ILE A 103 11.75 -2.95 0.94
C ILE A 103 13.05 -3.30 1.66
N ILE A 104 14.12 -2.58 1.33
CA ILE A 104 15.40 -2.64 2.02
C ILE A 104 15.88 -1.21 2.21
N ASN A 105 16.33 -0.87 3.42
CA ASN A 105 16.99 0.41 3.66
C ASN A 105 18.02 0.27 4.77
N THR A 106 19.29 0.13 4.40
CA THR A 106 20.40 0.09 5.34
C THR A 106 21.04 1.47 5.55
N ILE A 107 20.66 2.46 4.72
CA ILE A 107 21.10 3.85 4.89
C ILE A 107 20.40 4.47 6.09
N GLU A 108 19.07 4.32 6.14
CA GLU A 108 18.23 4.76 7.27
C GLU A 108 17.22 3.65 7.59
N PRO A 109 17.61 2.71 8.48
CA PRO A 109 16.76 1.53 8.76
C PRO A 109 15.34 1.85 9.23
N ARG A 110 15.12 3.02 9.86
CA ARG A 110 13.78 3.43 10.32
C ARG A 110 12.84 3.77 9.18
N ASP A 111 13.35 3.89 7.96
CA ASP A 111 12.55 4.17 6.76
C ASP A 111 12.19 2.89 6.00
N GLN A 112 12.74 1.74 6.41
CA GLN A 112 12.42 0.47 5.77
C GLN A 112 11.00 0.03 6.11
N GLY A 113 10.19 -0.17 5.09
CA GLY A 113 8.80 -0.59 5.22
C GLY A 113 7.87 0.25 4.36
N LEU A 114 6.58 0.09 4.62
CA LEU A 114 5.53 0.84 3.95
C LEU A 114 5.63 2.32 4.31
N GLN A 115 5.53 3.20 3.34
CA GLN A 115 5.59 4.65 3.57
C GLN A 115 4.27 5.33 3.22
N VAL A 116 3.66 4.96 2.10
CA VAL A 116 2.43 5.62 1.66
C VAL A 116 1.46 4.62 1.05
N ILE A 117 0.18 4.82 1.37
CA ILE A 117 -0.94 4.14 0.73
C ILE A 117 -1.79 5.21 0.06
N ARG A 118 -2.18 4.96 -1.20
CA ARG A 118 -3.17 5.79 -1.90
C ARG A 118 -4.31 4.90 -2.36
N VAL A 119 -5.54 5.35 -2.12
CA VAL A 119 -6.74 4.63 -2.54
C VAL A 119 -7.47 5.47 -3.58
N TYR A 120 -7.72 4.89 -4.74
CA TYR A 120 -8.36 5.57 -5.87
C TYR A 120 -9.71 4.90 -6.16
N LYS A 121 -10.73 5.72 -6.39
CA LYS A 121 -12.04 5.24 -6.84
C LYS A 121 -12.06 5.21 -8.36
N GLN A 122 -12.61 4.13 -8.94
CA GLN A 122 -12.83 4.06 -10.38
C GLN A 122 -13.93 5.03 -10.79
N ASN A 123 -13.71 5.76 -11.88
CA ASN A 123 -14.71 6.63 -12.48
C ASN A 123 -15.80 5.80 -13.17
N GLU A 124 -16.97 6.40 -13.43
CA GLU A 124 -18.08 5.73 -14.09
C GLU A 124 -17.71 5.21 -15.49
N ASP A 125 -16.78 5.90 -16.18
CA ASP A 125 -16.31 5.48 -17.50
C ASP A 125 -15.23 4.38 -17.46
N GLY A 126 -14.89 3.88 -16.27
CA GLY A 126 -13.89 2.84 -16.08
C GLY A 126 -12.46 3.33 -15.94
N THR A 127 -12.20 4.62 -16.07
CA THR A 127 -10.86 5.18 -15.88
C THR A 127 -10.57 5.45 -14.41
N TRP A 128 -9.30 5.76 -14.12
CA TRP A 128 -8.84 6.11 -12.78
C TRP A 128 -8.33 7.54 -12.75
N ASN A 129 -8.69 8.30 -11.70
CA ASN A 129 -8.14 9.64 -11.50
C ASN A 129 -7.02 9.57 -10.46
N TYR A 130 -5.77 9.71 -10.94
CA TYR A 130 -4.59 9.66 -10.08
C TYR A 130 -4.16 11.05 -9.57
N SER A 131 -4.82 12.12 -10.02
CA SER A 131 -4.40 13.49 -9.73
C SER A 131 -5.16 14.16 -8.59
N LYS A 132 -6.38 13.72 -8.31
CA LYS A 132 -7.21 14.32 -7.24
C LYS A 132 -8.30 13.35 -6.80
N GLY A 133 -8.89 13.65 -5.63
CA GLY A 133 -10.02 12.90 -5.11
C GLY A 133 -9.64 11.53 -4.54
N TYR A 134 -8.37 11.25 -4.37
CA TYR A 134 -7.90 10.01 -3.77
C TYR A 134 -7.60 10.19 -2.28
N LEU A 135 -7.62 9.08 -1.55
CA LEU A 135 -7.17 9.06 -0.17
C LEU A 135 -5.65 8.82 -0.14
N GLN A 136 -4.95 9.55 0.71
CA GLN A 136 -3.53 9.25 0.99
C GLN A 136 -3.32 9.06 2.48
N ILE A 137 -2.60 8.00 2.84
CA ILE A 137 -2.16 7.72 4.21
C ILE A 137 -0.65 7.56 4.18
N GLY A 138 0.04 8.28 5.06
CA GLY A 138 1.49 8.33 5.08
C GLY A 138 2.04 9.29 4.04
N SER A 139 3.34 9.21 3.79
CA SER A 139 4.02 10.07 2.83
C SER A 139 5.30 9.40 2.35
N GLU A 140 5.70 9.72 1.12
CA GLU A 140 7.00 9.27 0.62
C GLU A 140 8.10 9.97 1.40
N LEU A 141 9.10 9.19 1.83
CA LEU A 141 10.29 9.71 2.49
C LEU A 141 11.44 9.82 1.48
N ASP A 142 12.14 10.91 1.53
CA ASP A 142 13.29 11.15 0.66
C ASP A 142 14.61 10.71 1.30
#